data_83e301394babb3e358983f72739d503d
#
_entry.id   83e301394babb3e358983f72739d503d
#
_cell.length_a   1.000
_cell.length_b   1.000
_cell.length_c   1.000
_cell.angle_alpha   90.00
_cell.angle_beta   90.00
_cell.angle_gamma   90.00
#
_symmetry.space_group_name_H-M   'P 1'
#
loop_
_entity.id
_entity.type
_entity.pdbx_description
1 polymer ?
#
loop_
_entity_poly.entity_id
_entity_poly.type
_entity_poly.pdbx_seq_one_letter_code
_entity_poly.pdbx_strand_id
1 'polypeptide(L)'
;MTTELEVSLPLPEDPLLADAVVALQIGGHWGWVVDAQWRSVYATNEVRLTFGREGELSQWAIGEAEFSREWVATARTWLSGGLSDDLLRTFFAGLGPHMLADIGEDRAKLRDLVDPMFHALIEQLAPVDKEVGLAWVEVPSGGGRLRIPTLVSRIRDTAGR
;
A
#
# COMPACT_ATOMS: atom_id res chain seq x y z
N MET A 1 2.58 -3.14 -31.02
CA MET A 1 3.24 -3.23 -29.71
C MET A 1 2.44 -2.42 -28.70
N THR A 2 2.08 -3.06 -27.61
CA THR A 2 1.35 -2.39 -26.54
C THR A 2 2.20 -1.28 -25.95
N THR A 3 1.70 -0.09 -25.89
CA THR A 3 2.40 1.03 -25.26
C THR A 3 2.27 0.91 -23.75
N GLU A 4 3.26 1.38 -23.01
CA GLU A 4 3.20 1.40 -21.55
C GLU A 4 1.97 2.15 -21.04
N LEU A 5 1.46 3.10 -21.81
CA LEU A 5 0.26 3.86 -21.48
C LEU A 5 -1.00 3.00 -21.37
N GLU A 6 -1.07 1.90 -22.11
CA GLU A 6 -2.25 1.02 -22.09
C GLU A 6 -2.36 0.18 -20.82
N VAL A 7 -1.26 0.00 -20.09
CA VAL A 7 -1.24 -0.80 -18.87
C VAL A 7 -1.15 0.05 -17.61
N SER A 8 -0.94 1.35 -17.74
CA SER A 8 -0.90 2.27 -16.60
C SER A 8 -2.30 2.52 -16.06
N LEU A 9 -2.40 2.60 -14.74
CA LEU A 9 -3.65 3.00 -14.09
C LEU A 9 -3.98 4.46 -14.39
N PRO A 10 -5.26 4.84 -14.43
CA PRO A 10 -5.64 6.24 -14.59
C PRO A 10 -5.19 7.05 -13.38
N LEU A 11 -4.96 8.35 -13.59
CA LEU A 11 -4.64 9.26 -12.50
C LEU A 11 -5.83 9.37 -11.53
N PRO A 12 -5.56 9.57 -10.22
CA PRO A 12 -6.62 9.84 -9.26
C PRO A 12 -7.39 11.12 -9.63
N GLU A 13 -8.66 11.16 -9.25
CA GLU A 13 -9.50 12.35 -9.48
C GLU A 13 -9.08 13.53 -8.60
N ASP A 14 -8.61 13.26 -7.36
CA ASP A 14 -8.12 14.30 -6.47
C ASP A 14 -6.86 14.94 -7.04
N PRO A 15 -6.83 16.27 -7.28
CA PRO A 15 -5.68 16.92 -7.89
C PRO A 15 -4.38 16.78 -7.10
N LEU A 16 -4.44 16.78 -5.78
CA LEU A 16 -3.26 16.62 -4.92
C LEU A 16 -2.66 15.23 -5.08
N LEU A 17 -3.51 14.21 -5.10
CA LEU A 17 -3.06 12.83 -5.30
C LEU A 17 -2.56 12.60 -6.73
N ALA A 18 -3.21 13.22 -7.72
CA ALA A 18 -2.73 13.18 -9.11
C ALA A 18 -1.34 13.79 -9.25
N ASP A 19 -1.09 14.92 -8.60
CA ASP A 19 0.23 15.55 -8.58
C ASP A 19 1.29 14.66 -7.94
N ALA A 20 0.93 13.98 -6.85
CA ALA A 20 1.83 13.01 -6.20
C ALA A 20 2.19 11.85 -7.13
N VAL A 21 1.22 11.34 -7.87
CA VAL A 21 1.44 10.27 -8.86
C VAL A 21 2.39 10.74 -9.96
N VAL A 22 2.17 11.94 -10.49
CA VAL A 22 3.03 12.51 -11.53
C VAL A 22 4.45 12.66 -11.01
N ALA A 23 4.63 13.12 -9.77
CA ALA A 23 5.95 13.24 -9.15
C ALA A 23 6.65 11.89 -9.04
N LEU A 24 5.94 10.83 -8.65
CA LEU A 24 6.49 9.47 -8.62
C LEU A 24 6.93 9.02 -10.01
N GLN A 25 6.12 9.26 -11.03
CA GLN A 25 6.44 8.87 -12.40
C GLN A 25 7.65 9.61 -12.94
N ILE A 26 7.71 10.93 -12.75
CA ILE A 26 8.83 11.76 -13.21
C ILE A 26 10.12 11.36 -12.52
N GLY A 27 10.07 11.10 -11.22
CA GLY A 27 11.23 10.69 -10.43
C GLY A 27 11.66 9.24 -10.65
N GLY A 28 10.86 8.44 -11.37
CA GLY A 28 11.15 7.02 -11.56
C GLY A 28 11.06 6.21 -10.27
N HIS A 29 10.29 6.68 -9.30
CA HIS A 29 10.15 6.00 -8.01
C HIS A 29 9.08 4.93 -8.05
N TRP A 30 9.33 3.85 -7.32
CA TRP A 30 8.34 2.82 -7.08
C TRP A 30 7.44 3.28 -5.95
N GLY A 31 6.14 3.12 -6.10
CA GLY A 31 5.24 3.48 -5.03
C GLY A 31 3.78 3.24 -5.33
N TRP A 32 3.01 3.36 -4.30
CA TRP A 32 1.56 3.40 -4.43
C TRP A 32 1.03 4.54 -3.57
N VAL A 33 -0.16 5.00 -3.91
CA VAL A 33 -0.79 6.16 -3.28
C VAL A 33 -2.13 5.73 -2.69
N VAL A 34 -2.37 6.15 -1.47
CA VAL A 34 -3.64 5.95 -0.77
C VAL A 34 -4.27 7.29 -0.45
N ASP A 35 -5.60 7.34 -0.37
CA ASP A 35 -6.31 8.54 0.04
C ASP A 35 -6.39 8.66 1.56
N ALA A 36 -7.12 9.66 2.05
CA ALA A 36 -7.25 9.92 3.49
C ALA A 36 -7.96 8.78 4.25
N GLN A 37 -8.69 7.92 3.57
CA GLN A 37 -9.33 6.73 4.14
C GLN A 37 -8.49 5.47 3.92
N TRP A 38 -7.25 5.61 3.52
CA TRP A 38 -6.34 4.51 3.21
C TRP A 38 -6.84 3.58 2.11
N ARG A 39 -7.63 4.11 1.18
CA ARG A 39 -8.00 3.37 -0.03
C ARG A 39 -6.92 3.54 -1.08
N SER A 40 -6.53 2.45 -1.72
CA SER A 40 -5.57 2.48 -2.81
C SER A 40 -6.15 3.25 -3.99
N VAL A 41 -5.47 4.29 -4.46
CA VAL A 41 -5.90 5.09 -5.61
C VAL A 41 -4.95 4.97 -6.79
N TYR A 42 -3.72 4.55 -6.56
CA TYR A 42 -2.74 4.37 -7.62
C TYR A 42 -1.59 3.48 -7.16
N ALA A 43 -0.99 2.76 -8.11
CA ALA A 43 0.28 2.06 -7.93
C ALA A 43 1.07 2.17 -9.23
N THR A 44 2.39 2.40 -9.11
CA THR A 44 3.26 2.48 -10.28
C THR A 44 3.37 1.12 -10.97
N ASN A 45 3.69 1.12 -12.26
CA ASN A 45 3.85 -0.12 -13.00
C ASN A 45 4.97 -0.99 -12.43
N GLU A 46 6.04 -0.38 -11.91
CA GLU A 46 7.14 -1.08 -11.27
C GLU A 46 6.66 -1.89 -10.05
N VAL A 47 5.83 -1.29 -9.20
CA VAL A 47 5.25 -1.99 -8.04
C VAL A 47 4.31 -3.09 -8.52
N ARG A 48 3.45 -2.80 -9.48
CA ARG A 48 2.51 -3.79 -10.01
C ARG A 48 3.23 -4.97 -10.66
N LEU A 49 4.32 -4.71 -11.34
CA LEU A 49 5.13 -5.77 -11.96
C LEU A 49 5.83 -6.62 -10.90
N THR A 50 6.35 -5.99 -9.84
CA THR A 50 7.03 -6.70 -8.73
C THR A 50 6.08 -7.69 -8.05
N PHE A 51 4.81 -7.33 -7.86
CA PHE A 51 3.82 -8.18 -7.24
C PHE A 51 2.98 -8.97 -8.25
N GLY A 52 3.29 -8.88 -9.54
CA GLY A 52 2.63 -9.65 -10.58
C GLY A 52 3.12 -11.10 -10.64
N ARG A 53 2.38 -11.91 -11.40
CA ARG A 53 2.74 -13.29 -11.67
C ARG A 53 3.43 -13.39 -13.01
N GLU A 54 4.56 -14.05 -13.05
CA GLU A 54 5.24 -14.42 -14.30
C GLU A 54 5.43 -13.24 -15.27
N GLY A 55 5.78 -12.06 -14.72
CA GLY A 55 6.01 -10.87 -15.52
C GLY A 55 4.77 -10.09 -15.90
N GLU A 56 3.60 -10.49 -15.41
CA GLU A 56 2.36 -9.75 -15.60
C GLU A 56 2.20 -8.66 -14.52
N LEU A 57 1.57 -7.55 -14.89
CA LEU A 57 1.23 -6.51 -13.91
C LEU A 57 0.14 -7.02 -12.97
N SER A 58 0.38 -6.92 -11.66
CA SER A 58 -0.62 -7.27 -10.68
C SER A 58 -1.84 -6.34 -10.78
N GLN A 59 -3.00 -6.90 -10.51
CA GLN A 59 -4.20 -6.11 -10.32
C GLN A 59 -4.14 -5.51 -8.91
N TRP A 60 -3.77 -4.24 -8.81
CA TRP A 60 -3.72 -3.56 -7.53
C TRP A 60 -5.14 -3.31 -7.04
N ALA A 61 -5.36 -3.41 -5.72
CA ALA A 61 -6.71 -3.31 -5.13
C ALA A 61 -7.20 -1.85 -5.13
N ILE A 62 -7.33 -1.25 -6.31
CA ILE A 62 -7.77 0.14 -6.45
C ILE A 62 -9.19 0.32 -5.94
N GLY A 63 -9.40 1.33 -5.09
CA GLY A 63 -10.68 1.62 -4.45
C GLY A 63 -10.91 0.89 -3.15
N GLU A 64 -10.08 -0.11 -2.82
CA GLU A 64 -10.20 -0.87 -1.60
C GLU A 64 -9.32 -0.28 -0.49
N ALA A 65 -9.83 -0.28 0.74
CA ALA A 65 -9.04 0.15 1.89
C ALA A 65 -7.91 -0.85 2.15
N GLU A 66 -6.71 -0.32 2.41
CA GLU A 66 -5.55 -1.15 2.71
C GLU A 66 -5.86 -2.11 3.86
N PHE A 67 -5.50 -3.36 3.69
CA PHE A 67 -5.70 -4.44 4.68
C PHE A 67 -7.16 -4.79 4.97
N SER A 68 -8.13 -4.25 4.23
CA SER A 68 -9.51 -4.71 4.30
C SER A 68 -9.65 -6.13 3.75
N ARG A 69 -10.79 -6.75 3.96
CA ARG A 69 -11.06 -8.10 3.41
C ARG A 69 -10.91 -8.13 1.90
N GLU A 70 -11.41 -7.12 1.22
CA GLU A 70 -11.37 -7.00 -0.23
C GLU A 70 -9.92 -6.82 -0.71
N TRP A 71 -9.17 -5.97 -0.02
CA TRP A 71 -7.76 -5.77 -0.32
C TRP A 71 -6.97 -7.09 -0.13
N VAL A 72 -7.21 -7.79 0.98
CA VAL A 72 -6.55 -9.08 1.26
C VAL A 72 -6.89 -10.12 0.17
N ALA A 73 -8.16 -10.19 -0.24
CA ALA A 73 -8.56 -11.11 -1.30
C ALA A 73 -7.80 -10.85 -2.59
N THR A 74 -7.59 -9.58 -2.96
CA THR A 74 -6.80 -9.22 -4.13
C THR A 74 -5.32 -9.52 -3.91
N ALA A 75 -4.76 -9.16 -2.76
CA ALA A 75 -3.34 -9.38 -2.45
C ALA A 75 -2.98 -10.88 -2.47
N ARG A 76 -3.88 -11.74 -2.10
CA ARG A 76 -3.66 -13.20 -2.19
C ARG A 76 -3.52 -13.72 -3.61
N THR A 77 -3.89 -12.93 -4.61
CA THR A 77 -3.68 -13.28 -6.01
C THR A 77 -2.32 -12.84 -6.54
N TRP A 78 -1.59 -12.05 -5.78
CA TRP A 78 -0.29 -11.52 -6.21
C TRP A 78 0.77 -12.61 -6.12
N LEU A 79 1.78 -12.49 -6.99
CA LEU A 79 2.91 -13.43 -7.09
C LEU A 79 2.45 -14.85 -7.51
N SER A 80 3.39 -15.65 -7.95
CA SER A 80 3.15 -17.07 -8.23
C SER A 80 2.99 -17.82 -6.92
N GLY A 81 1.83 -18.30 -6.60
CA GLY A 81 1.55 -18.94 -5.32
C GLY A 81 0.86 -18.04 -4.29
N GLY A 82 0.60 -16.80 -4.66
CA GLY A 82 -0.09 -15.84 -3.81
C GLY A 82 0.79 -15.20 -2.74
N LEU A 83 0.31 -14.12 -2.15
CA LEU A 83 0.97 -13.49 -1.01
C LEU A 83 0.53 -14.22 0.26
N SER A 84 1.49 -14.77 1.02
CA SER A 84 1.17 -15.56 2.21
C SER A 84 0.61 -14.70 3.34
N ASP A 85 -0.13 -15.32 4.25
CA ASP A 85 -0.65 -14.64 5.44
C ASP A 85 0.47 -14.04 6.29
N ASP A 86 1.61 -14.73 6.37
CA ASP A 86 2.76 -14.25 7.11
C ASP A 86 3.32 -12.96 6.50
N LEU A 87 3.43 -12.89 5.18
CA LEU A 87 3.87 -11.68 4.49
C LEU A 87 2.85 -10.55 4.64
N LEU A 88 1.55 -10.85 4.56
CA LEU A 88 0.50 -9.87 4.78
C LEU A 88 0.57 -9.27 6.18
N ARG A 89 0.82 -10.08 7.19
CA ARG A 89 1.02 -9.60 8.57
C ARG A 89 2.26 -8.73 8.69
N THR A 90 3.32 -9.05 7.99
CA THR A 90 4.54 -8.24 7.95
C THR A 90 4.26 -6.87 7.34
N PHE A 91 3.51 -6.81 6.24
CA PHE A 91 3.07 -5.55 5.65
C PHE A 91 2.26 -4.72 6.65
N PHE A 92 1.31 -5.37 7.33
CA PHE A 92 0.49 -4.67 8.31
C PHE A 92 1.31 -4.16 9.50
N ALA A 93 2.28 -4.95 9.96
CA ALA A 93 3.16 -4.51 11.05
C ALA A 93 3.97 -3.27 10.68
N GLY A 94 4.33 -3.13 9.40
CA GLY A 94 5.08 -1.97 8.91
C GLY A 94 4.21 -0.74 8.67
N LEU A 95 3.04 -0.90 8.11
CA LEU A 95 2.17 0.21 7.69
C LEU A 95 1.04 0.52 8.69
N GLY A 96 0.64 -0.46 9.49
CA GLY A 96 -0.42 -0.30 10.48
C GLY A 96 -0.22 0.84 11.46
N PRO A 97 1.00 1.09 11.96
CA PRO A 97 1.26 2.24 12.83
C PRO A 97 0.88 3.59 12.21
N HIS A 98 1.11 3.73 10.91
CA HIS A 98 0.74 4.95 10.18
C HIS A 98 -0.78 5.05 10.01
N MET A 99 -1.46 3.94 9.71
CA MET A 99 -2.92 3.91 9.65
C MET A 99 -3.53 4.27 10.99
N LEU A 100 -3.01 3.70 12.07
CA LEU A 100 -3.52 3.96 13.43
C LEU A 100 -3.41 5.44 13.78
N ALA A 101 -2.28 6.07 13.46
CA ALA A 101 -2.09 7.50 13.68
C ALA A 101 -3.10 8.34 12.88
N ASP A 102 -3.34 7.98 11.62
CA ASP A 102 -4.23 8.74 10.73
C ASP A 102 -5.70 8.68 11.13
N ILE A 103 -6.11 7.62 11.83
CA ILE A 103 -7.49 7.49 12.32
C ILE A 103 -7.65 7.92 13.79
N GLY A 104 -6.69 8.71 14.30
CA GLY A 104 -6.76 9.26 15.66
C GLY A 104 -6.47 8.26 16.76
N GLU A 105 -5.66 7.24 16.47
CA GLU A 105 -5.28 6.19 17.44
C GLU A 105 -6.46 5.34 17.93
N ASP A 106 -7.54 5.30 17.17
CA ASP A 106 -8.74 4.54 17.51
C ASP A 106 -8.59 3.08 17.08
N ARG A 107 -8.15 2.21 17.98
CA ARG A 107 -7.92 0.80 17.70
C ARG A 107 -9.20 0.03 17.38
N ALA A 108 -10.32 0.43 17.96
CA ALA A 108 -11.62 -0.20 17.64
C ALA A 108 -12.02 0.11 16.20
N LYS A 109 -11.82 1.34 15.76
CA LYS A 109 -12.07 1.74 14.38
C LYS A 109 -11.14 0.99 13.41
N LEU A 110 -9.86 0.87 13.76
CA LEU A 110 -8.93 0.10 12.93
C LEU A 110 -9.36 -1.36 12.80
N ARG A 111 -9.81 -1.96 13.89
CA ARG A 111 -10.33 -3.33 13.89
C ARG A 111 -11.50 -3.52 12.94
N ASP A 112 -12.38 -2.54 12.86
CA ASP A 112 -13.54 -2.59 11.95
C ASP A 112 -13.14 -2.42 10.48
N LEU A 113 -12.03 -1.74 10.20
CA LEU A 113 -11.59 -1.45 8.84
C LEU A 113 -10.81 -2.60 8.20
N VAL A 114 -10.08 -3.37 9.00
CA VAL A 114 -9.14 -4.38 8.49
C VAL A 114 -9.68 -5.80 8.60
N ASP A 115 -9.11 -6.70 7.81
CA ASP A 115 -9.44 -8.12 7.86
C ASP A 115 -9.15 -8.67 9.26
N PRO A 116 -10.01 -9.58 9.77
CA PRO A 116 -9.80 -10.20 11.08
C PRO A 116 -8.43 -10.83 11.30
N MET A 117 -7.73 -11.25 10.24
CA MET A 117 -6.39 -11.83 10.36
C MET A 117 -5.37 -10.88 11.02
N PHE A 118 -5.63 -9.57 10.99
CA PHE A 118 -4.73 -8.57 11.56
C PHE A 118 -5.11 -8.16 12.99
N HIS A 119 -6.26 -8.60 13.49
CA HIS A 119 -6.79 -8.11 14.78
C HIS A 119 -5.84 -8.35 15.95
N ALA A 120 -5.16 -9.50 15.97
CA ALA A 120 -4.20 -9.82 17.03
C ALA A 120 -2.97 -8.90 17.05
N LEU A 121 -2.66 -8.25 15.93
CA LEU A 121 -1.52 -7.36 15.81
C LEU A 121 -1.83 -5.92 16.22
N ILE A 122 -3.10 -5.53 16.25
CA ILE A 122 -3.51 -4.14 16.48
C ILE A 122 -3.01 -3.62 17.84
N GLU A 123 -3.09 -4.43 18.88
CA GLU A 123 -2.67 -4.03 20.23
C GLU A 123 -1.16 -3.81 20.34
N GLN A 124 -0.38 -4.37 19.41
CA GLN A 124 1.07 -4.24 19.39
C GLN A 124 1.53 -3.02 18.61
N LEU A 125 0.64 -2.35 17.88
CA LEU A 125 1.00 -1.20 17.07
C LEU A 125 1.28 0.02 17.94
N ALA A 126 2.37 0.73 17.65
CA ALA A 126 2.66 2.04 18.22
C ALA A 126 2.41 3.09 17.14
N PRO A 127 1.49 4.06 17.34
CA PRO A 127 1.18 5.03 16.31
C PRO A 127 2.42 5.84 15.90
N VAL A 128 2.57 6.06 14.60
CA VAL A 128 3.63 6.90 14.04
C VAL A 128 2.98 8.11 13.39
N ASP A 129 3.09 9.26 14.04
CA ASP A 129 2.52 10.52 13.56
C ASP A 129 3.63 11.44 13.06
N LYS A 130 4.21 11.06 11.91
CA LYS A 130 5.25 11.86 11.25
C LYS A 130 4.83 12.14 9.83
N GLU A 131 5.21 13.31 9.31
CA GLU A 131 4.98 13.65 7.92
C GLU A 131 5.73 12.72 6.98
N VAL A 132 6.91 12.27 7.39
CA VAL A 132 7.72 11.29 6.67
C VAL A 132 8.20 10.23 7.65
N GLY A 133 7.94 8.98 7.36
CA GLY A 133 8.37 7.86 8.18
C GLY A 133 8.98 6.74 7.36
N LEU A 134 9.58 5.78 8.02
CA LEU A 134 10.17 4.61 7.40
C LEU A 134 9.42 3.37 7.87
N ALA A 135 9.02 2.53 6.94
CA ALA A 135 8.49 1.21 7.20
C ALA A 135 9.33 0.17 6.47
N TRP A 136 9.43 -1.03 7.03
CA TRP A 136 10.11 -2.14 6.39
C TRP A 136 9.06 -3.08 5.81
N VAL A 137 9.19 -3.39 4.54
CA VAL A 137 8.30 -4.30 3.82
C VAL A 137 9.12 -5.49 3.35
N GLU A 138 8.63 -6.70 3.57
CA GLU A 138 9.29 -7.92 3.10
C GLU A 138 8.55 -8.48 1.89
N VAL A 139 9.34 -8.92 0.91
CA VAL A 139 8.80 -9.58 -0.29
C VAL A 139 9.59 -10.85 -0.54
N PRO A 140 8.96 -11.90 -1.13
CA PRO A 140 9.67 -13.11 -1.50
C PRO A 140 10.73 -12.80 -2.56
N SER A 141 11.91 -13.38 -2.41
CA SER A 141 12.99 -13.23 -3.40
C SER A 141 13.89 -14.45 -3.36
N GLY A 142 13.97 -15.19 -4.48
CA GLY A 142 14.94 -16.26 -4.68
C GLY A 142 14.99 -17.31 -3.58
N GLY A 143 13.85 -17.73 -3.06
CA GLY A 143 13.78 -18.73 -1.98
C GLY A 143 13.95 -18.17 -0.58
N GLY A 144 14.14 -16.85 -0.45
CA GLY A 144 14.21 -16.13 0.81
C GLY A 144 13.26 -14.94 0.80
N ARG A 145 13.55 -13.97 1.65
CA ARG A 145 12.80 -12.73 1.74
C ARG A 145 13.73 -11.53 1.57
N LEU A 146 13.31 -10.57 0.79
CA LEU A 146 13.98 -9.29 0.64
C LEU A 146 13.27 -8.26 1.52
N ARG A 147 14.04 -7.62 2.41
CA ARG A 147 13.52 -6.55 3.26
C ARG A 147 13.76 -5.21 2.60
N ILE A 148 12.69 -4.50 2.29
CA ILE A 148 12.75 -3.24 1.55
C ILE A 148 12.38 -2.09 2.48
N PRO A 149 13.25 -1.08 2.62
CA PRO A 149 12.89 0.15 3.31
C PRO A 149 11.87 0.92 2.46
N THR A 150 10.75 1.27 3.06
CA THR A 150 9.67 1.97 2.38
C THR A 150 9.45 3.31 3.06
N LEU A 151 9.59 4.38 2.28
CA LEU A 151 9.34 5.73 2.77
C LEU A 151 7.83 5.99 2.73
N VAL A 152 7.25 6.29 3.89
CA VAL A 152 5.85 6.66 4.01
C VAL A 152 5.80 8.18 4.17
N SER A 153 5.18 8.86 3.23
CA SER A 153 5.10 10.32 3.22
C SER A 153 3.63 10.75 3.21
N ARG A 154 3.28 11.64 4.14
CA ARG A 154 1.97 12.27 4.16
C ARG A 154 1.97 13.47 3.25
N ILE A 155 0.91 13.61 2.47
CA ILE A 155 0.72 14.72 1.55
C ILE A 155 -0.48 15.51 2.05
N ARG A 156 -0.28 16.80 2.27
CA ARG A 156 -1.34 17.68 2.76
C ARG A 156 -1.58 18.81 1.77
N ASP A 157 -2.82 19.26 1.69
CA ASP A 157 -3.14 20.45 0.91
C ASP A 157 -2.66 21.73 1.64
N THR A 158 -2.87 22.88 1.03
CA THR A 158 -2.45 24.17 1.61
C THR A 158 -3.17 24.51 2.90
N ALA A 159 -4.28 23.85 3.21
CA ALA A 159 -5.00 24.00 4.48
C ALA A 159 -4.58 22.97 5.53
N GLY A 160 -3.58 22.11 5.22
CA GLY A 160 -3.05 21.10 6.14
C GLY A 160 -3.89 19.83 6.25
N ARG A 161 -4.73 19.56 5.24
CA ARG A 161 -5.63 18.39 5.24
C ARG A 161 -5.11 17.29 4.33
#